data_52bc50557cb0d0173f99bd261b60f645
#
_entry.id   52bc50557cb0d0173f99bd261b60f645
#
_cell.length_a   1.000
_cell.length_b   1.000
_cell.length_c   1.000
_cell.angle_alpha   90.00
_cell.angle_beta   90.00
_cell.angle_gamma   90.00
#
_symmetry.space_group_name_H-M   'P 1'
#
loop_
_entity.id
_entity.type
_entity.pdbx_description
1 polymer ?
#
loop_
_entity_poly.entity_id
_entity_poly.type
_entity_poly.pdbx_seq_one_letter_code
_entity_poly.pdbx_strand_id
1 'polypeptide(L)'
;SICYDDTSGGDALDNRELRVVLAGVCALLGRKIDLLGMDACLMNMLEVAWQLRDSVNVIVGSEIEEPFDGWPYAEILSRLAARPRQDAAALARWIVKSYLLSYKGKDETVTQSALDLSRINNVVRKIDVLSGTLLAALETDAKPIAAAWKKSPRFYDDNYIDLLCFAKQLRRLPAPDLRAVAEALIAALKPGKGRLILSQGKIGREVRGTGGLSIYFPGDRINPAYRALDF
;
A
#
# COMPACT_ATOMS: atom_id res chain seq x y z
N SER A 1 9.45 4.30 7.56
CA SER A 1 9.59 4.32 9.02
C SER A 1 8.40 4.98 9.68
N ILE A 2 8.13 4.62 10.92
CA ILE A 2 7.09 5.19 11.79
C ILE A 2 7.66 5.52 13.17
N CYS A 3 6.91 6.24 13.99
CA CYS A 3 7.30 6.53 15.39
C CYS A 3 8.64 7.27 15.47
N TYR A 4 8.80 8.31 14.66
CA TYR A 4 10.00 9.16 14.71
C TYR A 4 10.12 9.84 16.07
N ASP A 5 11.32 9.79 16.67
CA ASP A 5 11.59 10.36 18.00
C ASP A 5 12.76 11.33 17.94
N ASP A 6 12.45 12.62 18.03
CA ASP A 6 13.43 13.72 18.06
C ASP A 6 14.37 13.63 19.26
N THR A 7 13.93 13.03 20.39
CA THR A 7 14.70 12.96 21.62
C THR A 7 15.73 11.86 21.63
N SER A 8 15.61 10.86 20.75
CA SER A 8 16.56 9.76 20.56
C SER A 8 17.54 9.96 19.40
N GLY A 9 17.77 11.22 18.99
CA GLY A 9 18.66 11.55 17.88
C GLY A 9 18.02 11.32 16.50
N GLY A 10 16.71 11.30 16.44
CA GLY A 10 15.96 11.12 15.19
C GLY A 10 15.76 9.65 14.81
N ASP A 11 15.79 8.75 15.78
CA ASP A 11 15.51 7.33 15.56
C ASP A 11 14.04 7.08 15.21
N ALA A 12 13.76 6.01 14.48
CA ALA A 12 12.42 5.65 14.05
C ALA A 12 12.34 4.16 13.74
N LEU A 13 11.20 3.54 13.96
CA LEU A 13 10.99 2.14 13.60
C LEU A 13 11.01 1.97 12.07
N ASP A 14 11.98 1.26 11.57
CA ASP A 14 12.01 0.83 10.17
C ASP A 14 11.08 -0.38 9.92
N ASN A 15 10.90 -0.78 8.67
CA ASN A 15 10.00 -1.87 8.30
C ASN A 15 10.47 -3.24 8.86
N ARG A 16 11.77 -3.44 9.06
CA ARG A 16 12.32 -4.69 9.60
C ARG A 16 12.13 -4.75 11.11
N GLU A 17 12.37 -3.63 11.79
CA GLU A 17 12.13 -3.51 13.24
C GLU A 17 10.64 -3.67 13.54
N LEU A 18 9.76 -3.03 12.77
CA LEU A 18 8.32 -3.22 12.89
C LEU A 18 7.93 -4.71 12.71
N ARG A 19 8.51 -5.41 11.74
CA ARG A 19 8.32 -6.85 11.57
C ARG A 19 8.72 -7.64 12.80
N VAL A 20 9.88 -7.34 13.38
CA VAL A 20 10.39 -8.03 14.59
C VAL A 20 9.48 -7.80 15.78
N VAL A 21 9.07 -6.54 16.02
CA VAL A 21 8.14 -6.19 17.10
C VAL A 21 6.83 -6.94 16.96
N LEU A 22 6.22 -6.93 15.77
CA LEU A 22 4.93 -7.59 15.55
C LEU A 22 5.03 -9.11 15.61
N ALA A 23 6.16 -9.69 15.20
CA ALA A 23 6.41 -11.13 15.39
C ALA A 23 6.48 -11.49 16.88
N GLY A 24 7.12 -10.67 17.71
CA GLY A 24 7.12 -10.80 19.16
C GLY A 24 5.71 -10.74 19.77
N VAL A 25 4.89 -9.78 19.32
CA VAL A 25 3.49 -9.68 19.73
C VAL A 25 2.70 -10.94 19.35
N CYS A 26 2.89 -11.45 18.14
CA CYS A 26 2.23 -12.69 17.70
C CYS A 26 2.64 -13.91 18.53
N ALA A 27 3.92 -14.01 18.93
CA ALA A 27 4.39 -15.06 19.81
C ALA A 27 3.72 -15.01 21.19
N LEU A 28 3.53 -13.82 21.76
CA LEU A 28 2.79 -13.64 23.02
C LEU A 28 1.30 -13.95 22.89
N LEU A 29 0.67 -13.59 21.77
CA LEU A 29 -0.75 -13.83 21.52
C LEU A 29 -1.05 -15.28 21.11
N GLY A 30 -0.07 -16.05 20.66
CA GLY A 30 -0.25 -17.36 20.03
C GLY A 30 -0.98 -17.33 18.69
N ARG A 31 -1.14 -16.17 18.07
CA ARG A 31 -1.84 -15.97 16.78
C ARG A 31 -1.43 -14.65 16.11
N LYS A 32 -1.76 -14.51 14.83
CA LYS A 32 -1.58 -13.24 14.12
C LYS A 32 -2.49 -12.15 14.68
N ILE A 33 -2.07 -10.91 14.51
CA ILE A 33 -2.89 -9.72 14.76
C ILE A 33 -3.99 -9.66 13.70
N ASP A 34 -5.24 -9.48 14.11
CA ASP A 34 -6.37 -9.47 13.20
C ASP A 34 -6.38 -8.25 12.29
N LEU A 35 -6.09 -7.06 12.84
CA LEU A 35 -6.04 -5.80 12.12
C LEU A 35 -4.98 -4.88 12.71
N LEU A 36 -4.15 -4.32 11.85
CA LEU A 36 -3.22 -3.23 12.15
C LEU A 36 -3.65 -1.99 11.36
N GLY A 37 -4.00 -0.92 12.05
CA GLY A 37 -4.24 0.39 11.47
C GLY A 37 -3.02 1.28 11.64
N MET A 38 -2.59 1.93 10.58
CA MET A 38 -1.43 2.82 10.57
C MET A 38 -1.89 4.22 10.16
N ASP A 39 -2.14 5.07 11.16
CA ASP A 39 -2.40 6.51 10.98
C ASP A 39 -1.04 7.21 10.82
N ALA A 40 -0.40 6.93 9.71
CA ALA A 40 0.95 7.38 9.37
C ALA A 40 1.14 7.44 7.85
N CYS A 41 1.97 8.38 7.42
CA CYS A 41 2.25 8.62 6.01
C CYS A 41 2.84 7.38 5.31
N LEU A 42 2.41 7.11 4.08
CA LEU A 42 3.04 6.17 3.15
C LEU A 42 3.07 4.69 3.64
N MET A 43 2.18 4.31 4.55
CA MET A 43 2.24 2.96 5.12
C MET A 43 1.52 1.89 4.27
N ASN A 44 0.78 2.30 3.23
CA ASN A 44 0.11 1.33 2.36
C ASN A 44 0.92 1.02 1.10
N MET A 45 2.15 0.57 1.34
CA MET A 45 3.11 0.11 0.33
C MET A 45 3.13 -1.41 0.25
N LEU A 46 3.43 -1.94 -0.93
CA LEU A 46 3.56 -3.39 -1.14
C LEU A 46 4.67 -3.99 -0.27
N GLU A 47 5.80 -3.29 -0.13
CA GLU A 47 6.94 -3.71 0.70
C GLU A 47 6.57 -3.77 2.18
N VAL A 48 5.83 -2.79 2.69
CA VAL A 48 5.33 -2.79 4.07
C VAL A 48 4.37 -3.97 4.28
N ALA A 49 3.39 -4.11 3.39
CA ALA A 49 2.44 -5.22 3.43
C ALA A 49 3.12 -6.59 3.39
N TRP A 50 4.17 -6.73 2.58
CA TRP A 50 4.97 -7.96 2.49
C TRP A 50 5.71 -8.26 3.79
N GLN A 51 6.36 -7.27 4.40
CA GLN A 51 7.07 -7.46 5.67
C GLN A 51 6.13 -7.89 6.80
N LEU A 52 4.88 -7.43 6.79
CA LEU A 52 3.91 -7.68 7.85
C LEU A 52 3.04 -8.93 7.64
N ARG A 53 3.12 -9.59 6.47
CA ARG A 53 2.22 -10.69 6.05
C ARG A 53 2.14 -11.88 7.00
N ASP A 54 3.23 -12.15 7.73
CA ASP A 54 3.31 -13.29 8.63
C ASP A 54 2.79 -12.97 10.04
N SER A 55 2.68 -11.68 10.38
CA SER A 55 2.24 -11.21 11.70
C SER A 55 0.84 -10.61 11.71
N VAL A 56 0.31 -10.14 10.58
CA VAL A 56 -0.95 -9.40 10.50
C VAL A 56 -1.87 -9.99 9.44
N ASN A 57 -3.16 -10.08 9.72
CA ASN A 57 -4.15 -10.55 8.74
C ASN A 57 -4.64 -9.42 7.83
N VAL A 58 -4.95 -8.25 8.39
CA VAL A 58 -5.48 -7.10 7.65
C VAL A 58 -4.73 -5.84 8.06
N ILE A 59 -4.30 -5.03 7.09
CA ILE A 59 -3.77 -3.69 7.34
C ILE A 59 -4.67 -2.62 6.76
N VAL A 60 -4.64 -1.42 7.38
CA VAL A 60 -5.27 -0.20 6.87
C VAL A 60 -4.24 0.92 6.94
N GLY A 61 -4.11 1.68 5.86
CA GLY A 61 -3.16 2.80 5.76
C GLY A 61 -3.35 3.63 4.50
N SER A 62 -2.52 4.64 4.33
CA SER A 62 -2.51 5.57 3.21
C SER A 62 -1.34 5.33 2.26
N GLU A 63 -1.52 5.65 0.98
CA GLU A 63 -0.44 5.69 -0.03
C GLU A 63 0.35 7.01 0.01
N ILE A 64 -0.24 8.05 0.60
CA ILE A 64 0.34 9.39 0.68
C ILE A 64 0.50 9.83 2.13
N GLU A 65 0.89 11.09 2.33
CA GLU A 65 0.94 11.71 3.65
C GLU A 65 -0.45 11.74 4.28
N GLU A 66 -0.51 11.45 5.58
CA GLU A 66 -1.70 11.61 6.39
C GLU A 66 -1.80 13.06 6.87
N PRO A 67 -2.97 13.73 6.74
CA PRO A 67 -3.18 15.05 7.33
C PRO A 67 -3.06 15.00 8.85
N PHE A 68 -2.71 16.13 9.45
CA PHE A 68 -2.47 16.25 10.89
C PHE A 68 -3.70 15.88 11.76
N ASP A 69 -4.91 16.10 11.25
CA ASP A 69 -6.16 15.70 11.94
C ASP A 69 -6.28 14.18 12.14
N GLY A 70 -5.55 13.38 11.36
CA GLY A 70 -5.53 11.92 11.46
C GLY A 70 -6.89 11.25 11.25
N TRP A 71 -7.08 10.12 11.91
CA TRP A 71 -8.26 9.28 11.75
C TRP A 71 -9.43 9.69 12.67
N PRO A 72 -10.69 9.46 12.26
CA PRO A 72 -11.87 9.75 13.09
C PRO A 72 -12.05 8.67 14.19
N TYR A 73 -11.17 8.70 15.19
CA TYR A 73 -11.08 7.65 16.24
C TYR A 73 -12.39 7.47 17.01
N ALA A 74 -13.15 8.55 17.25
CA ALA A 74 -14.42 8.46 17.98
C ALA A 74 -15.41 7.53 17.25
N GLU A 75 -15.56 7.65 15.93
CA GLU A 75 -16.45 6.81 15.12
C GLU A 75 -15.93 5.38 15.02
N ILE A 76 -14.62 5.21 14.84
CA ILE A 76 -13.98 3.90 14.71
C ILE A 76 -14.14 3.10 15.99
N LEU A 77 -13.79 3.70 17.13
CA LEU A 77 -13.86 3.04 18.44
C LEU A 77 -15.29 2.82 18.91
N SER A 78 -16.22 3.76 18.64
CA SER A 78 -17.63 3.57 18.92
C SER A 78 -18.21 2.38 18.18
N ARG A 79 -17.83 2.21 16.90
CA ARG A 79 -18.24 1.03 16.15
C ARG A 79 -17.63 -0.26 16.70
N LEU A 80 -16.34 -0.23 17.06
CA LEU A 80 -15.68 -1.40 17.63
C LEU A 80 -16.34 -1.81 18.94
N ALA A 81 -16.66 -0.85 19.82
CA ALA A 81 -17.37 -1.09 21.08
C ALA A 81 -18.77 -1.66 20.85
N ALA A 82 -19.52 -1.14 19.87
CA ALA A 82 -20.86 -1.62 19.53
C ALA A 82 -20.86 -3.02 18.87
N ARG A 83 -19.75 -3.41 18.23
CA ARG A 83 -19.62 -4.69 17.49
C ARG A 83 -18.26 -5.35 17.71
N PRO A 84 -17.92 -5.74 18.96
CA PRO A 84 -16.57 -6.22 19.29
C PRO A 84 -16.22 -7.57 18.64
N ARG A 85 -17.20 -8.30 18.14
CA ARG A 85 -17.03 -9.60 17.46
C ARG A 85 -17.11 -9.51 15.93
N GLN A 86 -17.13 -8.30 15.36
CA GLN A 86 -17.10 -8.17 13.89
C GLN A 86 -15.75 -8.66 13.33
N ASP A 87 -15.77 -9.17 12.09
CA ASP A 87 -14.52 -9.59 11.45
C ASP A 87 -13.61 -8.38 11.12
N ALA A 88 -12.29 -8.62 11.09
CA ALA A 88 -11.28 -7.60 10.84
C ALA A 88 -11.50 -6.91 9.48
N ALA A 89 -11.89 -7.66 8.44
CA ALA A 89 -12.14 -7.09 7.12
C ALA A 89 -13.37 -6.17 7.10
N ALA A 90 -14.40 -6.45 7.91
CA ALA A 90 -15.56 -5.57 8.06
C ALA A 90 -15.18 -4.27 8.78
N LEU A 91 -14.39 -4.37 9.85
CA LEU A 91 -13.86 -3.20 10.56
C LEU A 91 -12.95 -2.37 9.65
N ALA A 92 -12.03 -3.00 8.94
CA ALA A 92 -11.11 -2.33 8.01
C ALA A 92 -11.86 -1.53 6.91
N ARG A 93 -12.88 -2.14 6.28
CA ARG A 93 -13.73 -1.42 5.32
C ARG A 93 -14.47 -0.24 5.95
N TRP A 94 -14.87 -0.37 7.20
CA TRP A 94 -15.50 0.73 7.92
C TRP A 94 -14.52 1.86 8.20
N ILE A 95 -13.29 1.56 8.62
CA ILE A 95 -12.23 2.55 8.84
C ILE A 95 -12.01 3.35 7.56
N VAL A 96 -11.80 2.68 6.42
CA VAL A 96 -11.65 3.36 5.11
C VAL A 96 -12.83 4.29 4.82
N LYS A 97 -14.06 3.81 5.02
CA LYS A 97 -15.27 4.61 4.80
C LYS A 97 -15.35 5.82 5.74
N SER A 98 -15.13 5.62 7.03
CA SER A 98 -15.21 6.69 8.04
C SER A 98 -14.15 7.74 7.81
N TYR A 99 -12.92 7.34 7.48
CA TYR A 99 -11.83 8.22 7.14
C TYR A 99 -12.18 9.13 5.94
N LEU A 100 -12.64 8.55 4.84
CA LEU A 100 -13.02 9.33 3.67
C LEU A 100 -14.22 10.27 3.94
N LEU A 101 -15.14 9.87 4.81
CA LEU A 101 -16.25 10.73 5.22
C LEU A 101 -15.79 11.91 6.09
N SER A 102 -14.79 11.72 6.97
CA SER A 102 -14.26 12.79 7.82
C SER A 102 -13.51 13.88 7.04
N TYR A 103 -13.01 13.54 5.86
CA TYR A 103 -12.33 14.49 4.95
C TYR A 103 -13.22 15.02 3.83
N LYS A 104 -14.45 14.53 3.71
CA LYS A 104 -15.36 15.00 2.66
C LYS A 104 -15.70 16.48 2.84
N GLY A 105 -15.35 17.29 1.83
CA GLY A 105 -15.58 18.75 1.82
C GLY A 105 -14.47 19.55 2.49
N LYS A 106 -13.41 18.91 3.01
CA LYS A 106 -12.18 19.60 3.41
C LYS A 106 -11.29 19.81 2.19
N ASP A 107 -10.43 20.83 2.26
CA ASP A 107 -9.38 21.11 1.25
C ASP A 107 -8.13 20.29 1.55
N GLU A 108 -8.31 18.96 1.51
CA GLU A 108 -7.26 17.97 1.81
C GLU A 108 -7.22 16.91 0.73
N THR A 109 -6.02 16.49 0.37
CA THR A 109 -5.80 15.31 -0.47
C THR A 109 -5.51 14.11 0.41
N VAL A 110 -6.32 13.06 0.31
CA VAL A 110 -6.18 11.86 1.14
C VAL A 110 -6.38 10.58 0.32
N THR A 111 -5.71 9.52 0.72
CA THR A 111 -5.98 8.14 0.28
C THR A 111 -6.17 7.26 1.51
N GLN A 112 -6.96 6.20 1.38
CA GLN A 112 -7.05 5.18 2.42
C GLN A 112 -7.43 3.85 1.80
N SER A 113 -6.76 2.78 2.19
CA SER A 113 -7.15 1.45 1.75
C SER A 113 -6.92 0.37 2.82
N ALA A 114 -7.65 -0.74 2.68
CA ALA A 114 -7.57 -1.92 3.53
C ALA A 114 -7.08 -3.12 2.71
N LEU A 115 -6.08 -3.83 3.20
CA LEU A 115 -5.47 -4.97 2.53
C LEU A 115 -5.63 -6.26 3.35
N ASP A 116 -6.08 -7.34 2.71
CA ASP A 116 -6.08 -8.71 3.25
C ASP A 116 -4.74 -9.39 2.90
N LEU A 117 -3.83 -9.46 3.87
CA LEU A 117 -2.48 -9.97 3.66
C LEU A 117 -2.44 -11.47 3.34
N SER A 118 -3.50 -12.23 3.58
CA SER A 118 -3.59 -13.62 3.14
C SER A 118 -3.57 -13.77 1.62
N ARG A 119 -3.83 -12.68 0.89
CA ARG A 119 -3.88 -12.63 -0.59
C ARG A 119 -2.63 -12.02 -1.23
N ILE A 120 -1.67 -11.56 -0.44
CA ILE A 120 -0.51 -10.81 -0.94
C ILE A 120 0.37 -11.63 -1.89
N ASN A 121 0.58 -12.92 -1.61
CA ASN A 121 1.40 -13.81 -2.45
C ASN A 121 0.96 -13.86 -3.91
N ASN A 122 -0.34 -13.71 -4.19
CA ASN A 122 -0.85 -13.68 -5.56
C ASN A 122 -0.42 -12.42 -6.31
N VAL A 123 -0.36 -11.28 -5.62
CA VAL A 123 0.07 -10.01 -6.21
C VAL A 123 1.57 -10.00 -6.37
N VAL A 124 2.34 -10.43 -5.36
CA VAL A 124 3.81 -10.49 -5.42
C VAL A 124 4.29 -11.36 -6.59
N ARG A 125 3.74 -12.57 -6.77
CA ARG A 125 4.07 -13.39 -7.95
C ARG A 125 3.81 -12.69 -9.30
N LYS A 126 2.81 -11.80 -9.38
CA LYS A 126 2.55 -11.02 -10.59
C LYS A 126 3.54 -9.87 -10.76
N ILE A 127 4.04 -9.32 -9.65
CA ILE A 127 5.13 -8.35 -9.68
C ILE A 127 6.43 -9.01 -10.14
N ASP A 128 6.75 -10.21 -9.68
CA ASP A 128 7.94 -10.96 -10.14
C ASP A 128 7.89 -11.19 -11.67
N VAL A 129 6.74 -11.64 -12.18
CA VAL A 129 6.55 -11.80 -13.64
C VAL A 129 6.66 -10.47 -14.36
N LEU A 130 6.05 -9.40 -13.82
CA LEU A 130 6.14 -8.05 -14.40
C LEU A 130 7.59 -7.56 -14.43
N SER A 131 8.33 -7.75 -13.34
CA SER A 131 9.73 -7.32 -13.23
C SER A 131 10.62 -8.01 -14.27
N GLY A 132 10.47 -9.32 -14.43
CA GLY A 132 11.18 -10.08 -15.48
C GLY A 132 10.82 -9.61 -16.90
N THR A 133 9.53 -9.34 -17.13
CA THR A 133 9.05 -8.83 -18.43
C THR A 133 9.56 -7.41 -18.71
N LEU A 134 9.60 -6.54 -17.69
CA LEU A 134 10.15 -5.20 -17.79
C LEU A 134 11.64 -5.23 -18.11
N LEU A 135 12.42 -6.07 -17.41
CA LEU A 135 13.86 -6.22 -17.68
C LEU A 135 14.12 -6.66 -19.11
N ALA A 136 13.39 -7.65 -19.62
CA ALA A 136 13.52 -8.10 -21.00
C ALA A 136 13.13 -7.01 -22.03
N ALA A 137 12.15 -6.17 -21.69
CA ALA A 137 11.69 -5.11 -22.58
C ALA A 137 12.56 -3.84 -22.55
N LEU A 138 13.52 -3.71 -21.62
CA LEU A 138 14.36 -2.50 -21.53
C LEU A 138 15.21 -2.26 -22.76
N GLU A 139 15.61 -3.29 -23.50
CA GLU A 139 16.40 -3.13 -24.72
C GLU A 139 15.64 -2.41 -25.84
N THR A 140 14.33 -2.62 -25.93
CA THR A 140 13.49 -2.11 -27.02
C THR A 140 12.53 -1.00 -26.58
N ASP A 141 12.04 -1.05 -25.36
CA ASP A 141 10.93 -0.24 -24.85
C ASP A 141 11.29 0.65 -23.65
N ALA A 142 12.58 0.91 -23.37
CA ALA A 142 13.01 1.71 -22.22
C ALA A 142 12.33 3.09 -22.17
N LYS A 143 12.25 3.81 -23.30
CA LYS A 143 11.61 5.14 -23.36
C LYS A 143 10.09 5.06 -23.10
N PRO A 144 9.30 4.17 -23.74
CA PRO A 144 7.90 3.93 -23.40
C PRO A 144 7.66 3.56 -21.93
N ILE A 145 8.51 2.69 -21.36
CA ILE A 145 8.42 2.29 -19.95
C ILE A 145 8.68 3.48 -19.01
N ALA A 146 9.74 4.26 -19.27
CA ALA A 146 10.02 5.48 -18.51
C ALA A 146 8.88 6.51 -18.62
N ALA A 147 8.26 6.64 -19.79
CA ALA A 147 7.09 7.50 -19.98
C ALA A 147 5.86 6.99 -19.20
N ALA A 148 5.66 5.68 -19.12
CA ALA A 148 4.61 5.07 -18.30
C ALA A 148 4.83 5.36 -16.81
N TRP A 149 6.06 5.23 -16.31
CA TRP A 149 6.45 5.59 -14.96
C TRP A 149 6.17 7.08 -14.68
N LYS A 150 6.64 8.00 -15.55
CA LYS A 150 6.43 9.44 -15.39
C LYS A 150 4.95 9.86 -15.39
N LYS A 151 4.07 9.11 -16.05
CA LYS A 151 2.63 9.37 -16.11
C LYS A 151 1.84 8.77 -14.94
N SER A 152 2.47 7.95 -14.12
CA SER A 152 1.85 7.38 -12.92
C SER A 152 1.88 8.39 -11.77
N PRO A 153 0.85 8.47 -10.92
CA PRO A 153 0.91 9.23 -9.68
C PRO A 153 2.12 8.78 -8.86
N ARG A 154 2.88 9.75 -8.39
CA ARG A 154 4.09 9.55 -7.60
C ARG A 154 3.95 10.29 -6.29
N PHE A 155 4.48 9.70 -5.24
CA PHE A 155 4.34 10.18 -3.88
C PHE A 155 5.73 10.37 -3.29
N TYR A 156 5.88 11.31 -2.41
CA TYR A 156 7.08 11.59 -1.64
C TYR A 156 8.39 11.40 -2.45
N ASP A 157 9.00 12.48 -2.85
CA ASP A 157 10.24 12.52 -3.64
C ASP A 157 10.24 11.69 -4.93
N ASP A 158 9.04 11.46 -5.50
CA ASP A 158 8.87 10.69 -6.75
C ASP A 158 9.36 9.23 -6.68
N ASN A 159 9.67 8.71 -5.51
CA ASN A 159 10.21 7.36 -5.33
C ASN A 159 9.13 6.27 -5.19
N TYR A 160 7.91 6.67 -4.89
CA TYR A 160 6.78 5.75 -4.69
C TYR A 160 5.72 6.01 -5.73
N ILE A 161 5.27 4.96 -6.41
CA ILE A 161 4.24 5.09 -7.46
C ILE A 161 3.01 4.26 -7.10
N ASP A 162 1.83 4.72 -7.53
CA ASP A 162 0.63 3.88 -7.47
C ASP A 162 0.75 2.70 -8.44
N LEU A 163 0.68 1.50 -7.89
CA LEU A 163 0.90 0.25 -8.63
C LEU A 163 -0.18 0.00 -9.69
N LEU A 164 -1.44 0.34 -9.40
CA LEU A 164 -2.55 0.18 -10.36
C LEU A 164 -2.41 1.14 -11.54
N CYS A 165 -2.07 2.40 -11.28
CA CYS A 165 -1.87 3.39 -12.33
C CYS A 165 -0.70 3.03 -13.23
N PHE A 166 0.42 2.59 -12.64
CA PHE A 166 1.57 2.14 -13.41
C PHE A 166 1.21 0.95 -14.32
N ALA A 167 0.56 -0.07 -13.78
CA ALA A 167 0.07 -1.20 -14.57
C ALA A 167 -0.87 -0.75 -15.71
N LYS A 168 -1.77 0.22 -15.46
CA LYS A 168 -2.62 0.79 -16.50
C LYS A 168 -1.86 1.54 -17.59
N GLN A 169 -0.75 2.21 -17.27
CA GLN A 169 0.10 2.85 -18.28
C GLN A 169 0.85 1.79 -19.11
N LEU A 170 1.43 0.77 -18.47
CA LEU A 170 2.12 -0.33 -19.16
C LEU A 170 1.18 -1.06 -20.13
N ARG A 171 -0.08 -1.31 -19.74
CA ARG A 171 -1.08 -1.94 -20.60
C ARG A 171 -1.30 -1.22 -21.94
N ARG A 172 -1.04 0.09 -22.00
CA ARG A 172 -1.22 0.92 -23.21
C ARG A 172 -0.04 0.85 -24.18
N LEU A 173 1.07 0.26 -23.77
CA LEU A 173 2.25 0.14 -24.61
C LEU A 173 2.02 -0.86 -25.76
N PRO A 174 2.66 -0.67 -26.90
CA PRO A 174 2.55 -1.57 -28.06
C PRO A 174 3.39 -2.87 -27.88
N ALA A 175 3.61 -3.31 -26.65
CA ALA A 175 4.37 -4.50 -26.28
C ALA A 175 3.40 -5.57 -25.73
N PRO A 176 3.10 -6.65 -26.50
CA PRO A 176 2.07 -7.63 -26.12
C PRO A 176 2.32 -8.28 -24.76
N ASP A 177 3.56 -8.65 -24.45
CA ASP A 177 3.93 -9.31 -23.21
C ASP A 177 3.73 -8.37 -22.00
N LEU A 178 4.19 -7.11 -22.10
CA LEU A 178 3.94 -6.10 -21.07
C LEU A 178 2.45 -5.85 -20.87
N ARG A 179 1.67 -5.85 -21.95
CA ARG A 179 0.22 -5.70 -21.87
C ARG A 179 -0.42 -6.84 -21.09
N ALA A 180 -0.07 -8.09 -21.42
CA ALA A 180 -0.63 -9.28 -20.79
C ALA A 180 -0.34 -9.33 -19.28
N VAL A 181 0.91 -9.08 -18.88
CA VAL A 181 1.30 -9.09 -17.45
C VAL A 181 0.67 -7.90 -16.70
N ALA A 182 0.57 -6.74 -17.33
CA ALA A 182 -0.12 -5.58 -16.76
C ALA A 182 -1.61 -5.84 -16.54
N GLU A 183 -2.30 -6.47 -17.48
CA GLU A 183 -3.71 -6.85 -17.34
C GLU A 183 -3.93 -7.86 -16.20
N ALA A 184 -3.04 -8.85 -16.06
CA ALA A 184 -3.09 -9.80 -14.97
C ALA A 184 -2.90 -9.12 -13.60
N LEU A 185 -1.99 -8.15 -13.50
CA LEU A 185 -1.78 -7.37 -12.29
C LEU A 185 -2.98 -6.45 -11.99
N ILE A 186 -3.50 -5.72 -12.97
CA ILE A 186 -4.71 -4.89 -12.84
C ILE A 186 -5.89 -5.72 -12.30
N ALA A 187 -6.07 -6.95 -12.83
CA ALA A 187 -7.13 -7.84 -12.36
C ALA A 187 -6.93 -8.25 -10.89
N ALA A 188 -5.68 -8.47 -10.45
CA ALA A 188 -5.37 -8.82 -9.06
C ALA A 188 -5.56 -7.66 -8.08
N LEU A 189 -5.36 -6.42 -8.53
CA LEU A 189 -5.51 -5.19 -7.74
C LEU A 189 -6.95 -4.66 -7.68
N LYS A 190 -7.92 -5.30 -8.34
CA LYS A 190 -9.33 -4.90 -8.20
C LYS A 190 -9.79 -5.08 -6.76
N PRO A 191 -10.40 -4.05 -6.12
CA PRO A 191 -10.90 -4.17 -4.76
C PRO A 191 -12.11 -5.11 -4.68
N GLY A 192 -12.29 -5.76 -3.52
CA GLY A 192 -13.44 -6.60 -3.26
C GLY A 192 -13.22 -7.70 -2.23
N LYS A 193 -14.29 -8.40 -1.89
CA LYS A 193 -14.23 -9.55 -0.96
C LYS A 193 -13.34 -10.66 -1.55
N GLY A 194 -12.42 -11.19 -0.74
CA GLY A 194 -11.49 -12.25 -1.16
C GLY A 194 -10.37 -11.76 -2.09
N ARG A 195 -10.14 -10.45 -2.16
CA ARG A 195 -9.05 -9.80 -2.88
C ARG A 195 -8.03 -9.24 -1.91
N LEU A 196 -6.80 -8.93 -2.40
CA LEU A 196 -5.81 -8.23 -1.58
C LEU A 196 -6.39 -6.89 -1.10
N ILE A 197 -6.91 -6.07 -1.99
CA ILE A 197 -7.53 -4.80 -1.64
C ILE A 197 -9.00 -5.05 -1.30
N LEU A 198 -9.33 -4.96 -0.01
CA LEU A 198 -10.71 -5.15 0.49
C LEU A 198 -11.60 -3.94 0.20
N SER A 199 -11.03 -2.75 0.33
CA SER A 199 -11.67 -1.46 0.12
C SER A 199 -10.59 -0.40 -0.10
N GLN A 200 -10.88 0.62 -0.87
CA GLN A 200 -10.01 1.77 -1.05
C GLN A 200 -10.84 3.01 -1.41
N GLY A 201 -10.29 4.17 -1.14
CA GLY A 201 -10.86 5.43 -1.60
C GLY A 201 -9.86 6.57 -1.46
N LYS A 202 -10.26 7.71 -1.99
CA LYS A 202 -9.41 8.90 -2.12
C LYS A 202 -10.23 10.15 -2.30
N ILE A 203 -9.67 11.28 -1.89
CA ILE A 203 -10.16 12.63 -2.13
C ILE A 203 -8.99 13.46 -2.67
N GLY A 204 -9.23 14.33 -3.62
CA GLY A 204 -8.23 15.18 -4.26
C GLY A 204 -7.99 14.82 -5.73
N ARG A 205 -7.54 15.82 -6.50
CA ARG A 205 -7.28 15.68 -7.95
C ARG A 205 -5.98 14.90 -8.21
N GLU A 206 -4.98 15.10 -7.36
CA GLU A 206 -3.63 14.54 -7.48
C GLU A 206 -3.62 13.01 -7.37
N VAL A 207 -4.50 12.48 -6.56
CA VAL A 207 -4.65 11.02 -6.33
C VAL A 207 -5.72 10.37 -7.23
N ARG A 208 -6.19 11.09 -8.25
CA ARG A 208 -7.22 10.57 -9.16
C ARG A 208 -6.71 9.33 -9.91
N GLY A 209 -7.42 8.23 -9.79
CA GLY A 209 -7.12 6.97 -10.49
C GLY A 209 -6.27 5.99 -9.69
N THR A 210 -5.69 6.41 -8.53
CA THR A 210 -4.91 5.53 -7.63
C THR A 210 -5.70 4.31 -7.20
N GLY A 211 -5.00 3.25 -6.87
CA GLY A 211 -5.56 1.95 -6.56
C GLY A 211 -5.54 1.56 -5.09
N GLY A 212 -4.89 2.35 -4.24
CA GLY A 212 -4.79 2.09 -2.80
C GLY A 212 -3.60 1.22 -2.40
N LEU A 213 -2.61 1.06 -3.29
CA LEU A 213 -1.36 0.35 -3.00
C LEU A 213 -0.22 0.94 -3.82
N SER A 214 0.76 1.49 -3.15
CA SER A 214 1.99 1.99 -3.77
C SER A 214 3.11 0.94 -3.76
N ILE A 215 4.14 1.20 -4.55
CA ILE A 215 5.39 0.42 -4.60
C ILE A 215 6.57 1.38 -4.71
N TYR A 216 7.70 1.02 -4.10
CA TYR A 216 8.96 1.73 -4.27
C TYR A 216 9.52 1.47 -5.67
N PHE A 217 9.60 2.52 -6.48
CA PHE A 217 10.11 2.44 -7.85
C PHE A 217 10.84 3.74 -8.20
N PRO A 218 12.06 3.94 -7.69
CA PRO A 218 12.83 5.18 -7.84
C PRO A 218 13.26 5.40 -9.28
N GLY A 219 13.37 6.69 -9.66
CA GLY A 219 13.79 7.08 -11.00
C GLY A 219 15.29 7.06 -11.25
N ASP A 220 16.12 7.08 -10.18
CA ASP A 220 17.56 7.20 -10.30
C ASP A 220 18.35 6.21 -9.44
N ARG A 221 18.26 6.31 -8.11
CA ARG A 221 19.06 5.50 -7.18
C ARG A 221 18.18 4.67 -6.25
N ILE A 222 18.55 3.41 -6.09
CA ILE A 222 17.91 2.55 -5.09
C ILE A 222 18.48 2.87 -3.72
N ASN A 223 17.61 3.26 -2.78
CA ASN A 223 17.98 3.43 -1.38
C ASN A 223 18.45 2.08 -0.81
N PRO A 224 19.65 2.01 -0.20
CA PRO A 224 20.19 0.76 0.35
C PRO A 224 19.26 0.05 1.34
N ALA A 225 18.43 0.78 2.09
CA ALA A 225 17.47 0.21 3.02
C ALA A 225 16.45 -0.71 2.32
N TYR A 226 16.08 -0.43 1.06
CA TYR A 226 15.18 -1.29 0.29
C TYR A 226 15.84 -2.59 -0.19
N ARG A 227 17.17 -2.58 -0.39
CA ARG A 227 17.92 -3.82 -0.73
C ARG A 227 18.00 -4.81 0.44
N ALA A 228 17.81 -4.32 1.65
CA ALA A 228 17.84 -5.14 2.85
C ALA A 228 16.46 -5.72 3.22
N LEU A 229 15.40 -5.35 2.48
CA LEU A 229 14.07 -5.91 2.69
C LEU A 229 13.97 -7.32 2.09
N ASP A 230 13.06 -8.09 2.64
CA ASP A 230 12.74 -9.47 2.27
C ASP A 230 11.69 -9.49 1.14
N PHE A 231 11.95 -8.69 0.10
CA PHE A 231 11.02 -8.45 -1.01
C PHE A 231 11.73 -8.45 -2.36
#